data_e13af53b2492190eff4dbc8dbdff4663
#
_entry.id   e13af53b2492190eff4dbc8dbdff4663
#
_cell.length_a   1.000
_cell.length_b   1.000
_cell.length_c   1.000
_cell.angle_alpha   90.00
_cell.angle_beta   90.00
_cell.angle_gamma   90.00
#
_symmetry.space_group_name_H-M   'P 1'
#
loop_
_entity.id
_entity.type
_entity.pdbx_description
1 polymer ?
#
loop_
_entity_poly.entity_id
_entity_poly.type
_entity_poly.pdbx_seq_one_letter_code
_entity_poly.pdbx_strand_id
1 'polypeptide(L)'
;MMQFACTARSADDEDYRPLAETPLTLDFAYDHGVSTLADPAVWQVTLTNNAAAPWRGVVKLEHCVACDAPRFFLPGFLYGRNRGEAPIRVDNRYPRLRAGTPEFPASPWWMVRADRLSHPAAFLLDGGRWYGLSAAPYFVRQNGVLQPWQPGRAGTFAQFAGFTCSLNTGSVGYTLGYENAPWLFVQSHNIKPRAPMGENCLTLAAGESVAFPLYLYDFVAVDGERTLYAALEAVYGLWHTPPRPGTTPSHAAELLAGAVTRDAWLPDDKNYVGITKERSDGSYEQNKIFSISWTNGLSAAVPCLQAAHRLGDKTIRAAALACIDNIVQNSLDPRCGLPNETWDAENGWSCRGWWFDGMYTGGHSGYLVGQTLYYILKAYRLPRHRPPRLARLCAGRGATAGGGTQRRRRVPVYPVGANGRRVGIRFPGQRLVLGR
;
A
#
# COMPACT_ATOMS: atom_id res chain seq x y z
N MET A 1 -34.52 6.76 12.82
CA MET A 1 -33.63 7.74 13.48
C MET A 1 -32.23 7.18 13.46
N MET A 2 -31.27 7.87 12.87
CA MET A 2 -29.88 7.42 12.86
C MET A 2 -29.34 7.40 14.28
N GLN A 3 -28.72 6.29 14.67
CA GLN A 3 -28.16 6.14 16.00
C GLN A 3 -26.63 6.16 15.89
N PHE A 4 -26.02 7.16 16.52
CA PHE A 4 -24.56 7.22 16.67
C PHE A 4 -24.16 6.80 18.07
N ALA A 5 -23.18 5.91 18.17
CA ALA A 5 -22.41 5.67 19.37
C ALA A 5 -21.13 6.51 19.30
N CYS A 6 -20.98 7.43 20.27
CA CYS A 6 -19.83 8.31 20.34
C CYS A 6 -18.98 7.95 21.55
N THR A 7 -17.72 7.62 21.31
CA THR A 7 -16.76 7.26 22.35
C THR A 7 -15.45 7.99 22.15
N ALA A 8 -14.70 8.19 23.22
CA ALA A 8 -13.38 8.77 23.15
C ALA A 8 -12.41 8.00 24.04
N ARG A 9 -11.13 8.01 23.65
CA ARG A 9 -10.03 7.52 24.44
C ARG A 9 -8.96 8.58 24.52
N SER A 10 -8.64 9.05 25.73
CA SER A 10 -7.48 9.90 25.96
C SER A 10 -6.18 9.13 25.66
N ALA A 11 -5.12 9.86 25.35
CA ALA A 11 -3.80 9.26 25.12
C ALA A 11 -3.25 8.54 26.37
N ASP A 12 -3.71 8.92 27.55
CA ASP A 12 -3.30 8.37 28.83
C ASP A 12 -4.21 7.21 29.30
N ASP A 13 -5.36 6.99 28.63
CA ASP A 13 -6.30 5.93 28.96
C ASP A 13 -6.01 4.64 28.16
N GLU A 14 -6.40 3.48 28.69
CA GLU A 14 -6.32 2.21 28.00
C GLU A 14 -7.53 1.93 27.12
N ASP A 15 -8.72 2.36 27.54
CA ASP A 15 -9.99 2.03 26.91
C ASP A 15 -10.79 3.23 26.41
N TYR A 16 -11.66 2.97 25.43
CA TYR A 16 -12.67 3.94 25.00
C TYR A 16 -13.80 4.04 26.02
N ARG A 17 -14.19 5.26 26.33
CA ARG A 17 -15.34 5.58 27.20
C ARG A 17 -16.44 6.27 26.40
N PRO A 18 -17.70 6.20 26.83
CA PRO A 18 -18.74 7.05 26.30
C PRO A 18 -18.30 8.52 26.28
N LEU A 19 -18.60 9.24 25.22
CA LEU A 19 -18.18 10.65 25.11
C LEU A 19 -18.70 11.50 26.26
N ALA A 20 -19.90 11.21 26.75
CA ALA A 20 -20.51 11.91 27.89
C ALA A 20 -19.71 11.78 29.21
N GLU A 21 -18.80 10.83 29.31
CA GLU A 21 -17.90 10.63 30.46
C GLU A 21 -16.56 11.35 30.29
N THR A 22 -16.42 12.15 29.23
CA THR A 22 -15.20 12.88 28.89
C THR A 22 -15.46 14.40 28.91
N PRO A 23 -14.43 15.26 28.91
CA PRO A 23 -14.64 16.69 28.81
C PRO A 23 -15.04 17.17 27.40
N LEU A 24 -15.31 16.26 26.48
CA LEU A 24 -15.65 16.58 25.11
C LEU A 24 -17.17 16.64 24.92
N THR A 25 -17.62 17.55 24.08
CA THR A 25 -19.01 17.56 23.58
C THR A 25 -19.02 17.44 22.07
N LEU A 26 -20.06 16.82 21.54
CA LEU A 26 -20.28 16.62 20.14
C LEU A 26 -21.70 17.04 19.75
N ASP A 27 -21.79 18.03 18.87
CA ASP A 27 -23.04 18.55 18.36
C ASP A 27 -23.21 18.13 16.90
N PHE A 28 -24.44 17.74 16.56
CA PHE A 28 -24.84 17.37 15.22
C PHE A 28 -25.90 18.32 14.71
N ALA A 29 -25.64 19.04 13.64
CA ALA A 29 -26.58 19.85 12.92
C ALA A 29 -26.81 19.30 11.52
N TYR A 30 -28.06 18.92 11.20
CA TYR A 30 -28.41 18.52 9.84
C TYR A 30 -28.31 19.73 8.91
N ASP A 31 -27.64 19.55 7.78
CA ASP A 31 -27.40 20.58 6.79
C ASP A 31 -28.33 20.38 5.57
N HIS A 32 -28.11 19.28 4.82
CA HIS A 32 -28.91 18.96 3.64
C HIS A 32 -28.79 17.49 3.22
N GLY A 33 -29.50 17.14 2.14
CA GLY A 33 -29.48 15.80 1.54
C GLY A 33 -30.47 14.83 2.16
N VAL A 34 -30.61 13.65 1.63
CA VAL A 34 -31.59 12.64 2.04
C VAL A 34 -31.00 11.25 2.28
N SER A 35 -29.71 11.14 2.43
CA SER A 35 -28.96 9.89 2.67
C SER A 35 -28.87 8.94 1.47
N THR A 36 -29.27 9.35 0.28
CA THR A 36 -29.16 8.50 -0.93
C THR A 36 -27.74 8.47 -1.49
N LEU A 37 -27.50 7.62 -2.48
CA LEU A 37 -26.24 7.58 -3.18
C LEU A 37 -25.91 8.89 -3.92
N ALA A 38 -26.92 9.48 -4.58
CA ALA A 38 -26.75 10.71 -5.36
C ALA A 38 -26.79 11.98 -4.48
N ASP A 39 -27.43 11.89 -3.32
CA ASP A 39 -27.67 13.00 -2.40
C ASP A 39 -27.48 12.50 -0.96
N PRO A 40 -26.22 12.36 -0.49
CA PRO A 40 -25.94 11.92 0.87
C PRO A 40 -26.44 12.97 1.87
N ALA A 41 -26.97 12.53 3.01
CA ALA A 41 -27.29 13.45 4.09
C ALA A 41 -26.00 14.05 4.66
N VAL A 42 -25.90 15.36 4.66
CA VAL A 42 -24.77 16.09 5.20
C VAL A 42 -25.11 16.60 6.60
N TRP A 43 -24.26 16.24 7.55
CA TRP A 43 -24.34 16.71 8.91
C TRP A 43 -23.10 17.52 9.25
N GLN A 44 -23.29 18.73 9.76
CA GLN A 44 -22.20 19.47 10.40
C GLN A 44 -22.00 18.92 11.80
N VAL A 45 -20.82 18.39 12.04
CA VAL A 45 -20.45 17.83 13.34
C VAL A 45 -19.44 18.76 13.97
N THR A 46 -19.71 19.20 15.21
CA THR A 46 -18.80 20.06 15.96
C THR A 46 -18.35 19.34 17.23
N LEU A 47 -17.05 19.09 17.34
CA LEU A 47 -16.41 18.55 18.54
C LEU A 47 -15.75 19.69 19.30
N THR A 48 -16.05 19.80 20.59
CA THR A 48 -15.52 20.84 21.48
C THR A 48 -14.82 20.22 22.69
N ASN A 49 -13.64 20.71 23.02
CA ASN A 49 -12.98 20.44 24.31
C ASN A 49 -13.43 21.45 25.36
N ASN A 50 -14.24 21.05 26.31
CA ASN A 50 -14.73 21.92 27.39
C ASN A 50 -13.78 21.94 28.62
N ALA A 51 -12.68 21.20 28.60
CA ALA A 51 -11.71 21.25 29.68
C ALA A 51 -10.93 22.57 29.71
N ALA A 52 -10.45 22.93 30.86
CA ALA A 52 -9.50 24.05 31.05
C ALA A 52 -8.06 23.72 30.58
N ALA A 53 -7.81 22.46 30.17
CA ALA A 53 -6.54 21.96 29.69
C ALA A 53 -6.67 21.37 28.27
N PRO A 54 -5.58 21.29 27.49
CA PRO A 54 -5.59 20.60 26.22
C PRO A 54 -6.01 19.12 26.37
N TRP A 55 -6.83 18.64 25.48
CA TRP A 55 -7.19 17.22 25.37
C TRP A 55 -6.46 16.58 24.21
N ARG A 56 -6.01 15.35 24.41
CA ARG A 56 -5.31 14.57 23.40
C ARG A 56 -5.82 13.13 23.39
N GLY A 57 -6.17 12.61 22.19
CA GLY A 57 -6.68 11.25 22.09
C GLY A 57 -7.31 10.93 20.74
N VAL A 58 -8.23 9.98 20.74
CA VAL A 58 -9.04 9.59 19.56
C VAL A 58 -10.52 9.64 19.93
N VAL A 59 -11.31 10.28 19.09
CA VAL A 59 -12.78 10.28 19.19
C VAL A 59 -13.34 9.41 18.07
N LYS A 60 -14.26 8.49 18.41
CA LYS A 60 -14.96 7.63 17.44
C LYS A 60 -16.45 8.03 17.36
N LEU A 61 -16.94 8.13 16.14
CA LEU A 61 -18.33 8.30 15.78
C LEU A 61 -18.75 7.06 15.00
N GLU A 62 -19.52 6.18 15.61
CA GLU A 62 -19.94 4.92 14.99
C GLU A 62 -21.44 4.98 14.67
N HIS A 63 -21.77 4.86 13.39
CA HIS A 63 -23.14 4.70 12.92
C HIS A 63 -23.54 3.24 13.09
N CYS A 64 -24.37 2.98 14.08
CA CYS A 64 -24.86 1.65 14.41
C CYS A 64 -26.10 1.33 13.58
N VAL A 65 -26.11 0.19 12.94
CA VAL A 65 -27.22 -0.32 12.12
C VAL A 65 -27.68 -1.65 12.69
N ALA A 66 -29.00 -1.79 12.90
CA ALA A 66 -29.55 -3.09 13.21
C ALA A 66 -29.41 -4.00 11.98
N CYS A 67 -28.55 -5.00 12.07
CA CYS A 67 -28.20 -5.86 10.95
C CYS A 67 -27.99 -7.30 11.41
N ASP A 68 -28.33 -8.26 10.53
CA ASP A 68 -28.22 -9.69 10.83
C ASP A 68 -26.90 -10.28 10.32
N ALA A 69 -26.45 -9.88 9.15
CA ALA A 69 -25.27 -10.43 8.51
C ALA A 69 -24.47 -9.35 7.75
N PRO A 70 -23.91 -8.36 8.46
CA PRO A 70 -23.27 -7.23 7.84
C PRO A 70 -22.02 -7.63 7.05
N ARG A 71 -21.87 -7.04 5.87
CA ARG A 71 -20.67 -7.11 5.07
C ARG A 71 -20.07 -5.72 4.98
N PHE A 72 -18.82 -5.58 5.41
CA PHE A 72 -18.14 -4.30 5.47
C PHE A 72 -17.27 -4.04 4.25
N PHE A 73 -17.20 -2.76 3.86
CA PHE A 73 -16.38 -2.28 2.76
C PHE A 73 -15.65 -1.02 3.20
N LEU A 74 -14.34 -1.16 3.39
CA LEU A 74 -13.40 -0.07 3.60
C LEU A 74 -12.52 -0.02 2.35
N PRO A 75 -12.72 0.94 1.45
CA PRO A 75 -12.12 0.94 0.12
C PRO A 75 -10.59 0.87 0.14
N GLY A 76 -10.00 -0.12 -0.52
CA GLY A 76 -8.56 -0.39 -0.49
C GLY A 76 -8.10 -1.32 0.63
N PHE A 77 -8.96 -1.61 1.64
CA PHE A 77 -8.60 -2.46 2.78
C PHE A 77 -9.51 -3.68 2.91
N LEU A 78 -10.81 -3.52 2.97
CA LEU A 78 -11.78 -4.57 3.23
C LEU A 78 -12.91 -4.52 2.19
N TYR A 79 -13.21 -5.67 1.58
CA TYR A 79 -14.28 -5.85 0.60
C TYR A 79 -15.10 -7.08 0.96
N GLY A 80 -16.15 -6.87 1.75
CA GLY A 80 -17.04 -7.93 2.18
C GLY A 80 -16.31 -9.03 2.96
N ARG A 81 -16.05 -10.16 2.32
CA ARG A 81 -15.48 -11.35 2.96
C ARG A 81 -13.97 -11.55 2.75
N ASN A 82 -13.30 -10.70 2.00
CA ASN A 82 -11.90 -10.91 1.62
C ASN A 82 -10.91 -11.01 2.80
N ARG A 83 -11.32 -10.61 4.00
CA ARG A 83 -10.52 -10.69 5.22
C ARG A 83 -11.01 -11.72 6.23
N GLY A 84 -12.26 -12.20 6.11
CA GLY A 84 -12.86 -13.14 7.07
C GLY A 84 -12.59 -14.61 6.77
N GLU A 85 -12.56 -14.97 5.50
CA GLU A 85 -12.65 -16.37 5.04
C GLU A 85 -11.30 -17.02 4.71
N ALA A 86 -10.21 -16.25 4.60
CA ALA A 86 -8.91 -16.83 4.29
C ALA A 86 -8.48 -17.84 5.38
N PRO A 87 -8.01 -19.04 4.99
CA PRO A 87 -7.58 -20.04 5.95
C PRO A 87 -6.51 -19.51 6.90
N ILE A 88 -6.66 -19.73 8.19
CA ILE A 88 -5.72 -19.27 9.23
C ILE A 88 -4.29 -19.75 8.97
N ARG A 89 -4.13 -20.87 8.26
CA ARG A 89 -2.83 -21.47 7.95
C ARG A 89 -2.00 -20.74 6.90
N VAL A 90 -2.60 -19.84 6.12
CA VAL A 90 -1.91 -19.27 4.96
C VAL A 90 -0.98 -18.14 5.37
N ASP A 91 -1.41 -17.28 6.27
CA ASP A 91 -0.54 -16.20 6.73
C ASP A 91 -1.14 -15.47 7.95
N ASN A 92 -0.41 -15.48 9.05
CA ASN A 92 -0.79 -14.75 10.25
C ASN A 92 -0.55 -13.22 10.13
N ARG A 93 -0.07 -12.75 8.98
CA ARG A 93 0.33 -11.35 8.76
C ARG A 93 -0.79 -10.44 8.29
N TYR A 94 -1.95 -10.98 7.98
CA TYR A 94 -3.05 -10.17 7.46
C TYR A 94 -4.14 -9.95 8.50
N PRO A 95 -4.62 -8.70 8.67
CA PRO A 95 -5.76 -8.42 9.53
C PRO A 95 -6.99 -9.16 9.03
N ARG A 96 -7.75 -9.72 9.96
CA ARG A 96 -8.98 -10.47 9.67
C ARG A 96 -10.14 -9.91 10.47
N LEU A 97 -11.28 -9.79 9.82
CA LEU A 97 -12.52 -9.43 10.50
C LEU A 97 -13.30 -10.70 10.82
N ARG A 98 -13.50 -10.98 12.13
CA ARG A 98 -14.20 -12.17 12.63
C ARG A 98 -14.98 -11.79 13.89
N ALA A 99 -16.21 -12.25 14.00
CA ALA A 99 -17.01 -12.07 15.20
C ALA A 99 -16.35 -12.75 16.43
N GLY A 100 -16.65 -12.24 17.61
CA GLY A 100 -16.15 -12.74 18.88
C GLY A 100 -15.08 -11.86 19.53
N THR A 101 -14.26 -12.46 20.37
CA THR A 101 -13.17 -11.76 21.06
C THR A 101 -11.99 -11.54 20.11
N PRO A 102 -11.29 -10.40 20.20
CA PRO A 102 -10.07 -10.17 19.43
C PRO A 102 -9.03 -11.26 19.75
N GLU A 103 -8.60 -11.98 18.71
CA GLU A 103 -7.53 -12.97 18.77
C GLU A 103 -6.65 -12.80 17.54
N PHE A 104 -5.40 -12.38 17.78
CA PHE A 104 -4.48 -12.12 16.68
C PHE A 104 -4.41 -13.27 15.66
N PRO A 105 -4.52 -13.02 14.35
CA PRO A 105 -4.66 -11.74 13.62
C PRO A 105 -6.12 -11.30 13.36
N ALA A 106 -7.08 -11.92 14.04
CA ALA A 106 -8.51 -11.67 13.88
C ALA A 106 -9.04 -10.71 14.93
N SER A 107 -10.01 -9.89 14.56
CA SER A 107 -10.73 -9.01 15.47
C SER A 107 -12.15 -8.80 14.96
N PRO A 108 -13.14 -8.58 15.85
CA PRO A 108 -14.48 -8.22 15.44
C PRO A 108 -14.59 -6.76 14.96
N TRP A 109 -13.57 -5.95 15.15
CA TRP A 109 -13.53 -4.56 14.73
C TRP A 109 -12.14 -4.14 14.25
N TRP A 110 -12.10 -3.14 13.38
CA TRP A 110 -10.87 -2.54 12.87
C TRP A 110 -10.99 -1.02 12.78
N MET A 111 -9.88 -0.34 13.03
CA MET A 111 -9.69 1.07 12.70
C MET A 111 -8.59 1.17 11.65
N VAL A 112 -8.88 1.86 10.55
CA VAL A 112 -7.97 2.02 9.42
C VAL A 112 -7.79 3.52 9.17
N ARG A 113 -6.54 3.94 9.02
CA ARG A 113 -6.22 5.34 8.73
C ARG A 113 -6.83 5.78 7.39
N ALA A 114 -7.55 6.90 7.41
CA ALA A 114 -8.39 7.32 6.29
C ALA A 114 -7.61 7.57 4.99
N ASP A 115 -6.40 8.13 5.08
CA ASP A 115 -5.52 8.37 3.92
C ASP A 115 -4.91 7.10 3.32
N ARG A 116 -5.04 5.95 4.00
CA ARG A 116 -4.64 4.63 3.50
C ARG A 116 -5.74 3.93 2.73
N LEU A 117 -6.95 4.42 2.83
CA LEU A 117 -8.06 3.96 2.00
C LEU A 117 -7.97 4.58 0.61
N SER A 118 -8.41 3.86 -0.41
CA SER A 118 -8.48 4.42 -1.77
C SER A 118 -9.52 5.53 -1.89
N HIS A 119 -10.53 5.52 -1.00
CA HIS A 119 -11.57 6.53 -0.85
C HIS A 119 -11.87 6.68 0.63
N PRO A 120 -11.95 7.91 1.19
CA PRO A 120 -12.17 8.13 2.60
C PRO A 120 -13.64 7.90 2.98
N ALA A 121 -14.01 6.62 3.08
CA ALA A 121 -15.35 6.16 3.40
C ALA A 121 -15.34 4.78 4.04
N ALA A 122 -16.42 4.46 4.74
CA ALA A 122 -16.75 3.12 5.22
C ALA A 122 -18.19 2.80 4.88
N PHE A 123 -18.44 1.58 4.39
CA PHE A 123 -19.77 1.10 4.04
C PHE A 123 -20.06 -0.25 4.68
N LEU A 124 -21.36 -0.49 4.93
CA LEU A 124 -21.93 -1.72 5.40
C LEU A 124 -23.08 -2.11 4.46
N LEU A 125 -23.10 -3.36 4.02
CA LEU A 125 -24.18 -3.96 3.26
C LEU A 125 -24.86 -5.03 4.10
N ASP A 126 -26.16 -4.87 4.35
CA ASP A 126 -27.01 -5.86 5.00
C ASP A 126 -28.41 -5.83 4.40
N GLY A 127 -29.08 -7.00 4.28
CA GLY A 127 -30.44 -7.11 3.79
C GLY A 127 -30.71 -6.45 2.43
N GLY A 128 -29.68 -6.36 1.55
CA GLY A 128 -29.82 -5.67 0.26
C GLY A 128 -29.81 -4.14 0.34
N ARG A 129 -29.38 -3.57 1.46
CA ARG A 129 -29.30 -2.12 1.69
C ARG A 129 -27.89 -1.72 2.10
N TRP A 130 -27.42 -0.62 1.56
CA TRP A 130 -26.16 0.01 1.90
C TRP A 130 -26.33 1.11 2.93
N TYR A 131 -25.48 1.07 3.92
CA TYR A 131 -25.28 2.14 4.89
C TYR A 131 -23.82 2.56 4.82
N GLY A 132 -23.56 3.85 4.92
CA GLY A 132 -22.17 4.29 4.82
C GLY A 132 -21.98 5.70 5.34
N LEU A 133 -20.71 6.04 5.49
CA LEU A 133 -20.30 7.40 5.82
C LEU A 133 -18.98 7.75 5.15
N SER A 134 -18.82 9.04 4.86
CA SER A 134 -17.60 9.62 4.32
C SER A 134 -17.30 10.95 5.02
N ALA A 135 -16.03 11.24 5.24
CA ALA A 135 -15.55 12.49 5.83
C ALA A 135 -14.10 12.75 5.41
N ALA A 136 -13.54 13.88 5.82
CA ALA A 136 -12.18 14.28 5.47
C ALA A 136 -11.14 13.24 5.92
N PRO A 137 -10.16 12.88 5.06
CA PRO A 137 -9.14 11.87 5.40
C PRO A 137 -8.14 12.35 6.46
N TYR A 138 -8.01 13.65 6.66
CA TYR A 138 -7.14 14.26 7.67
C TYR A 138 -7.56 15.71 7.92
N PHE A 139 -6.97 16.29 8.96
CA PHE A 139 -7.19 17.67 9.36
C PHE A 139 -5.94 18.51 9.13
N VAL A 140 -6.15 19.78 8.89
CA VAL A 140 -5.11 20.78 8.67
C VAL A 140 -5.31 21.97 9.63
N ARG A 141 -4.24 22.67 9.93
CA ARG A 141 -4.33 23.99 10.58
C ARG A 141 -4.14 25.09 9.54
N GLN A 142 -5.06 26.01 9.51
CA GLN A 142 -4.99 27.21 8.68
C GLN A 142 -5.25 28.42 9.59
N ASN A 143 -4.29 29.35 9.64
CA ASN A 143 -4.34 30.51 10.54
C ASN A 143 -4.58 30.13 12.02
N GLY A 144 -3.99 29.02 12.48
CA GLY A 144 -4.15 28.51 13.83
C GLY A 144 -5.42 27.67 14.08
N VAL A 145 -6.40 27.71 13.18
CA VAL A 145 -7.67 26.98 13.31
C VAL A 145 -7.55 25.58 12.75
N LEU A 146 -7.97 24.58 13.53
CA LEU A 146 -8.07 23.19 13.10
C LEU A 146 -9.34 23.03 12.24
N GLN A 147 -9.17 22.45 11.05
CA GLN A 147 -10.29 22.25 10.12
C GLN A 147 -10.09 20.99 9.26
N PRO A 148 -11.18 20.39 8.75
CA PRO A 148 -11.08 19.27 7.85
C PRO A 148 -10.37 19.68 6.56
N TRP A 149 -9.50 18.81 6.06
CA TRP A 149 -8.91 19.01 4.74
C TRP A 149 -9.99 19.01 3.65
N GLN A 150 -9.81 19.84 2.67
CA GLN A 150 -10.66 19.91 1.47
C GLN A 150 -9.81 20.02 0.21
N PRO A 151 -10.24 19.40 -0.93
CA PRO A 151 -9.55 19.52 -2.20
C PRO A 151 -9.31 20.99 -2.58
N GLY A 152 -8.07 21.30 -2.93
CA GLY A 152 -7.68 22.64 -3.39
C GLY A 152 -7.46 23.69 -2.30
N ARG A 153 -7.70 23.39 -1.03
CA ARG A 153 -7.41 24.29 0.10
C ARG A 153 -6.02 24.02 0.66
N ALA A 154 -5.28 25.09 0.87
CA ALA A 154 -3.97 25.04 1.54
C ALA A 154 -4.14 24.97 3.06
N GLY A 155 -3.22 24.28 3.73
CA GLY A 155 -3.15 24.21 5.19
C GLY A 155 -1.96 23.35 5.59
N THR A 156 -1.44 23.55 6.80
CA THR A 156 -0.40 22.69 7.34
C THR A 156 -1.06 21.42 7.89
N PHE A 157 -0.56 20.27 7.51
CA PHE A 157 -1.04 18.98 8.05
C PHE A 157 -1.02 19.01 9.58
N ALA A 158 -2.11 18.58 10.19
CA ALA A 158 -2.24 18.52 11.65
C ALA A 158 -2.33 17.08 12.15
N GLN A 159 -3.27 16.29 11.61
CA GLN A 159 -3.50 14.92 12.08
C GLN A 159 -4.33 14.10 11.11
N PHE A 160 -4.16 12.80 11.16
CA PHE A 160 -4.98 11.87 10.40
C PHE A 160 -6.35 11.65 11.06
N ALA A 161 -7.33 11.30 10.21
CA ALA A 161 -8.57 10.67 10.60
C ALA A 161 -8.50 9.15 10.34
N GLY A 162 -9.52 8.43 10.76
CA GLY A 162 -9.66 7.00 10.51
C GLY A 162 -11.09 6.60 10.20
N PHE A 163 -11.26 5.37 9.70
CA PHE A 163 -12.57 4.72 9.56
C PHE A 163 -12.58 3.43 10.35
N THR A 164 -13.74 3.11 10.92
CA THR A 164 -13.95 1.89 11.70
C THR A 164 -15.02 1.01 11.08
N CYS A 165 -14.93 -0.29 11.37
CA CYS A 165 -16.01 -1.25 11.18
C CYS A 165 -16.05 -2.20 12.37
N SER A 166 -17.23 -2.63 12.77
CA SER A 166 -17.41 -3.55 13.90
C SER A 166 -18.53 -4.55 13.65
N LEU A 167 -18.21 -5.84 13.73
CA LEU A 167 -19.20 -6.93 13.68
C LEU A 167 -20.02 -6.99 14.97
N ASN A 168 -19.43 -6.68 16.11
CA ASN A 168 -20.12 -6.81 17.40
C ASN A 168 -21.22 -5.78 17.57
N THR A 169 -21.06 -4.60 16.98
CA THR A 169 -22.03 -3.50 17.05
C THR A 169 -22.80 -3.28 15.75
N GLY A 170 -22.45 -4.01 14.68
CA GLY A 170 -23.04 -3.76 13.36
C GLY A 170 -22.82 -2.32 12.91
N SER A 171 -21.61 -1.78 13.08
CA SER A 171 -21.35 -0.38 12.85
C SER A 171 -20.24 -0.11 11.85
N VAL A 172 -20.33 1.01 11.14
CA VAL A 172 -19.25 1.71 10.47
C VAL A 172 -19.05 3.06 11.10
N GLY A 173 -17.83 3.55 11.16
CA GLY A 173 -17.55 4.79 11.89
C GLY A 173 -16.43 5.62 11.31
N TYR A 174 -16.35 6.84 11.79
CA TYR A 174 -15.31 7.82 11.51
C TYR A 174 -14.58 8.21 12.79
N THR A 175 -13.30 8.49 12.71
CA THR A 175 -12.51 8.90 13.87
C THR A 175 -11.79 10.22 13.63
N LEU A 176 -11.76 11.05 14.67
CA LEU A 176 -10.87 12.20 14.77
C LEU A 176 -9.64 11.74 15.56
N GLY A 177 -8.47 11.88 14.95
CA GLY A 177 -7.30 11.16 15.39
C GLY A 177 -7.30 9.69 14.93
N TYR A 178 -6.18 9.03 15.09
CA TYR A 178 -6.01 7.67 14.63
C TYR A 178 -5.08 6.87 15.55
N GLU A 179 -5.39 5.61 15.72
CA GLU A 179 -4.50 4.62 16.30
C GLU A 179 -4.51 3.34 15.49
N ASN A 180 -3.42 2.57 15.53
CA ASN A 180 -3.40 1.24 14.92
C ASN A 180 -4.10 0.25 15.85
N ALA A 181 -5.35 -0.05 15.59
CA ALA A 181 -6.16 -0.89 16.46
C ALA A 181 -6.96 -1.93 15.67
N PRO A 182 -7.19 -3.13 16.25
CA PRO A 182 -6.64 -3.62 17.52
C PRO A 182 -5.18 -4.07 17.45
N TRP A 183 -4.62 -4.27 16.24
CA TRP A 183 -3.27 -4.76 16.02
C TRP A 183 -2.47 -3.82 15.15
N LEU A 184 -1.20 -3.62 15.50
CA LEU A 184 -0.25 -2.92 14.65
C LEU A 184 0.50 -3.91 13.78
N PHE A 185 0.28 -3.82 12.46
CA PHE A 185 1.04 -4.57 11.47
C PHE A 185 2.26 -3.76 11.03
N VAL A 186 3.42 -4.11 11.57
CA VAL A 186 4.70 -3.52 11.19
C VAL A 186 5.50 -4.59 10.49
N GLN A 187 5.79 -4.44 9.23
CA GLN A 187 6.54 -5.41 8.42
C GLN A 187 6.23 -6.89 8.70
N SER A 188 6.52 -7.75 7.79
CA SER A 188 6.05 -9.13 7.69
C SER A 188 6.22 -10.05 8.91
N HIS A 189 6.93 -9.65 9.95
CA HIS A 189 7.26 -10.53 11.08
C HIS A 189 7.02 -9.91 12.46
N ASN A 190 6.73 -8.63 12.53
CA ASN A 190 6.56 -7.92 13.79
C ASN A 190 5.12 -7.42 13.94
N ILE A 191 4.28 -8.30 14.46
CA ILE A 191 2.93 -7.92 14.83
C ILE A 191 2.96 -7.62 16.31
N LYS A 192 2.55 -6.41 16.63
CA LYS A 192 2.50 -5.95 18.01
C LYS A 192 1.04 -5.80 18.42
N PRO A 193 0.72 -6.03 19.70
CA PRO A 193 -0.50 -5.51 20.24
C PRO A 193 -0.55 -4.00 19.98
N ARG A 194 -1.72 -3.42 20.10
CA ARG A 194 -2.01 -2.02 19.95
C ARG A 194 -0.83 -1.12 20.36
N ALA A 195 -0.34 -0.32 19.45
CA ALA A 195 0.70 0.64 19.77
C ALA A 195 0.15 1.77 20.65
N PRO A 196 0.95 2.38 21.50
CA PRO A 196 0.57 3.61 22.16
C PRO A 196 0.12 4.65 21.13
N MET A 197 -0.86 5.48 21.49
CA MET A 197 -1.23 6.62 20.67
C MET A 197 0.00 7.54 20.55
N GLY A 198 0.47 7.70 19.35
CA GLY A 198 1.60 8.56 19.07
C GLY A 198 1.16 9.96 18.63
N GLU A 199 1.86 10.51 17.67
CA GLU A 199 1.59 11.83 17.08
C GLU A 199 0.28 11.91 16.28
N ASN A 200 -0.39 10.78 16.04
CA ASN A 200 -1.64 10.69 15.28
C ASN A 200 -2.90 11.00 16.11
N CYS A 201 -2.75 11.35 17.38
CA CYS A 201 -3.88 11.77 18.22
C CYS A 201 -4.47 13.09 17.74
N LEU A 202 -5.80 13.23 17.89
CA LEU A 202 -6.43 14.53 17.92
C LEU A 202 -5.86 15.31 19.11
N THR A 203 -5.50 16.55 18.87
CA THR A 203 -5.10 17.50 19.94
C THR A 203 -5.97 18.75 19.82
N LEU A 204 -6.77 19.00 20.86
CA LEU A 204 -7.59 20.20 20.97
C LEU A 204 -7.09 21.01 22.17
N ALA A 205 -6.84 22.31 21.98
CA ALA A 205 -6.54 23.21 23.07
C ALA A 205 -7.76 23.35 24.02
N ALA A 206 -7.56 23.96 25.17
CA ALA A 206 -8.66 24.29 26.08
C ALA A 206 -9.70 25.18 25.36
N GLY A 207 -10.96 24.77 25.38
CA GLY A 207 -12.05 25.47 24.71
C GLY A 207 -12.03 25.41 23.17
N GLU A 208 -11.07 24.70 22.54
CA GLU A 208 -10.99 24.58 21.08
C GLU A 208 -12.12 23.69 20.56
N SER A 209 -12.70 24.12 19.43
CA SER A 209 -13.68 23.32 18.68
C SER A 209 -13.19 23.05 17.27
N VAL A 210 -13.61 21.91 16.71
CA VAL A 210 -13.42 21.57 15.30
C VAL A 210 -14.77 21.17 14.70
N ALA A 211 -15.13 21.83 13.58
CA ALA A 211 -16.34 21.51 12.83
C ALA A 211 -15.96 20.84 11.50
N PHE A 212 -16.73 19.83 11.10
CA PHE A 212 -16.50 19.09 9.86
C PHE A 212 -17.80 18.51 9.30
N PRO A 213 -17.93 18.40 7.96
CA PRO A 213 -19.04 17.71 7.34
C PRO A 213 -18.88 16.19 7.45
N LEU A 214 -19.94 15.52 7.82
CA LEU A 214 -20.11 14.08 7.79
C LEU A 214 -21.17 13.72 6.76
N TYR A 215 -20.80 13.00 5.72
CA TYR A 215 -21.68 12.54 4.65
C TYR A 215 -22.21 11.16 4.99
N LEU A 216 -23.51 10.99 5.06
CA LEU A 216 -24.18 9.73 5.39
C LEU A 216 -24.94 9.19 4.19
N TYR A 217 -24.79 7.91 3.97
CA TYR A 217 -25.38 7.16 2.87
C TYR A 217 -26.32 6.09 3.38
N ASP A 218 -27.52 6.02 2.81
CA ASP A 218 -28.50 4.97 3.06
C ASP A 218 -29.29 4.72 1.77
N PHE A 219 -28.99 3.63 1.05
CA PHE A 219 -29.58 3.36 -0.25
C PHE A 219 -29.71 1.86 -0.54
N VAL A 220 -30.65 1.51 -1.42
CA VAL A 220 -30.90 0.12 -1.83
C VAL A 220 -29.77 -0.37 -2.74
N ALA A 221 -29.30 -1.59 -2.50
CA ALA A 221 -28.33 -2.27 -3.33
C ALA A 221 -28.98 -2.85 -4.59
N VAL A 222 -29.31 -2.01 -5.57
CA VAL A 222 -30.05 -2.41 -6.78
C VAL A 222 -29.30 -3.51 -7.58
N ASP A 223 -27.99 -3.46 -7.63
CA ASP A 223 -27.13 -4.45 -8.30
C ASP A 223 -26.13 -5.07 -7.30
N GLY A 224 -26.61 -5.38 -6.10
CA GLY A 224 -25.80 -6.01 -5.07
C GLY A 224 -24.53 -5.22 -4.76
N GLU A 225 -23.39 -5.89 -4.79
CA GLU A 225 -22.08 -5.27 -4.49
C GLU A 225 -21.61 -4.29 -5.58
N ARG A 226 -22.10 -4.38 -6.80
CA ARG A 226 -21.72 -3.47 -7.89
C ARG A 226 -22.21 -2.04 -7.66
N THR A 227 -23.28 -1.86 -6.89
CA THR A 227 -23.75 -0.53 -6.48
C THR A 227 -22.67 0.24 -5.70
N LEU A 228 -21.70 -0.48 -5.09
CA LEU A 228 -20.55 0.14 -4.43
C LEU A 228 -19.71 1.01 -5.38
N TYR A 229 -19.59 0.65 -6.66
CA TYR A 229 -18.81 1.46 -7.61
C TYR A 229 -19.35 2.87 -7.75
N ALA A 230 -20.67 3.01 -7.83
CA ALA A 230 -21.31 4.33 -7.89
C ALA A 230 -21.12 5.11 -6.57
N ALA A 231 -21.14 4.43 -5.42
CA ALA A 231 -20.82 5.06 -4.13
C ALA A 231 -19.35 5.55 -4.07
N LEU A 232 -18.42 4.76 -4.57
CA LEU A 232 -17.02 5.15 -4.64
C LEU A 232 -16.80 6.32 -5.60
N GLU A 233 -17.53 6.37 -6.72
CA GLU A 233 -17.47 7.48 -7.67
C GLU A 233 -17.99 8.78 -7.03
N ALA A 234 -19.09 8.72 -6.26
CA ALA A 234 -19.59 9.86 -5.50
C ALA A 234 -18.58 10.34 -4.45
N VAL A 235 -18.00 9.44 -3.67
CA VAL A 235 -16.96 9.77 -2.68
C VAL A 235 -15.70 10.33 -3.36
N TYR A 236 -15.32 9.81 -4.53
CA TYR A 236 -14.22 10.36 -5.31
C TYR A 236 -14.49 11.80 -5.71
N GLY A 237 -15.71 12.13 -6.15
CA GLY A 237 -16.11 13.50 -6.47
C GLY A 237 -15.96 14.48 -5.30
N LEU A 238 -16.18 14.00 -4.06
CA LEU A 238 -16.03 14.83 -2.85
C LEU A 238 -14.56 15.11 -2.47
N TRP A 239 -13.70 14.11 -2.58
CA TRP A 239 -12.35 14.15 -1.98
C TRP A 239 -11.20 14.13 -2.97
N HIS A 240 -11.47 13.96 -4.25
CA HIS A 240 -10.42 13.98 -5.25
C HIS A 240 -9.96 15.40 -5.55
N THR A 241 -8.66 15.61 -5.47
CA THR A 241 -8.06 16.82 -6.00
C THR A 241 -8.00 16.68 -7.52
N PRO A 242 -8.62 17.59 -8.31
CA PRO A 242 -8.47 17.55 -9.75
C PRO A 242 -6.99 17.50 -10.14
N PRO A 243 -6.60 16.69 -11.13
CA PRO A 243 -5.23 16.63 -11.56
C PRO A 243 -4.77 18.03 -11.97
N ARG A 244 -3.68 18.49 -11.38
CA ARG A 244 -3.09 19.75 -11.82
C ARG A 244 -2.52 19.52 -13.20
N PRO A 245 -2.97 20.23 -14.25
CA PRO A 245 -2.32 20.19 -15.55
C PRO A 245 -0.95 20.84 -15.38
N GLY A 246 0.06 20.07 -15.14
CA GLY A 246 1.36 20.67 -14.81
C GLY A 246 2.52 20.04 -15.53
N THR A 247 2.38 18.79 -15.96
CA THR A 247 3.53 18.07 -16.51
C THR A 247 3.09 17.15 -17.63
N THR A 248 3.69 17.33 -18.80
CA THR A 248 3.52 16.36 -19.88
C THR A 248 4.17 15.02 -19.50
N PRO A 249 3.70 13.89 -20.02
CA PRO A 249 4.35 12.59 -19.77
C PRO A 249 5.84 12.58 -20.10
N SER A 250 6.26 13.37 -21.11
CA SER A 250 7.67 13.50 -21.48
C SER A 250 8.47 14.25 -20.42
N HIS A 251 7.95 15.34 -19.90
CA HIS A 251 8.60 16.09 -18.83
C HIS A 251 8.61 15.31 -17.50
N ALA A 252 7.54 14.59 -17.20
CA ALA A 252 7.54 13.69 -16.05
C ALA A 252 8.63 12.59 -16.17
N ALA A 253 8.79 12.01 -17.36
CA ALA A 253 9.84 11.02 -17.61
C ALA A 253 11.24 11.61 -17.47
N GLU A 254 11.45 12.86 -17.92
CA GLU A 254 12.70 13.60 -17.75
C GLU A 254 13.03 13.84 -16.28
N LEU A 255 12.09 14.41 -15.53
CA LEU A 255 12.27 14.67 -14.09
C LEU A 255 12.57 13.39 -13.31
N LEU A 256 11.79 12.33 -13.53
CA LEU A 256 11.96 11.06 -12.83
C LEU A 256 13.27 10.37 -13.19
N ALA A 257 13.60 10.28 -14.47
CA ALA A 257 14.85 9.64 -14.90
C ALA A 257 16.08 10.45 -14.47
N GLY A 258 16.00 11.77 -14.48
CA GLY A 258 17.02 12.67 -13.96
C GLY A 258 17.22 12.51 -12.47
N ALA A 259 16.14 12.52 -11.69
CA ALA A 259 16.19 12.31 -10.23
C ALA A 259 16.77 10.94 -9.87
N VAL A 260 16.26 9.86 -10.47
CA VAL A 260 16.77 8.51 -10.22
C VAL A 260 18.25 8.37 -10.57
N THR A 261 18.69 8.98 -11.67
CA THR A 261 20.11 8.92 -12.06
C THR A 261 21.00 9.78 -11.17
N ARG A 262 20.52 10.92 -10.69
CA ARG A 262 21.27 11.78 -9.77
C ARG A 262 21.39 11.17 -8.37
N ASP A 263 20.28 10.61 -7.85
CA ASP A 263 20.15 10.27 -6.43
C ASP A 263 20.42 8.79 -6.14
N ALA A 264 20.17 7.91 -7.09
CA ALA A 264 20.27 6.46 -6.90
C ALA A 264 21.41 5.78 -7.71
N TRP A 265 22.03 6.46 -8.67
CA TRP A 265 23.13 5.88 -9.44
C TRP A 265 24.45 5.92 -8.67
N LEU A 266 25.09 4.77 -8.52
CA LEU A 266 26.44 4.62 -7.98
C LEU A 266 27.40 4.25 -9.13
N PRO A 267 28.23 5.20 -9.60
CA PRO A 267 29.10 4.97 -10.76
C PRO A 267 30.18 3.91 -10.53
N ASP A 268 30.73 3.83 -9.31
CA ASP A 268 31.78 2.85 -8.96
C ASP A 268 31.25 1.43 -8.92
N ASP A 269 30.04 1.24 -8.37
CA ASP A 269 29.36 -0.05 -8.28
C ASP A 269 28.62 -0.39 -9.59
N LYS A 270 28.50 0.56 -10.50
CA LYS A 270 27.73 0.46 -11.75
C LYS A 270 26.32 -0.08 -11.52
N ASN A 271 25.65 0.47 -10.52
CA ASN A 271 24.32 0.01 -10.16
C ASN A 271 23.43 1.14 -9.65
N TYR A 272 22.11 0.95 -9.81
CA TYR A 272 21.13 1.78 -9.14
C TYR A 272 20.78 1.17 -7.80
N VAL A 273 20.77 1.98 -6.75
CA VAL A 273 20.47 1.57 -5.38
C VAL A 273 19.08 2.03 -4.95
N GLY A 274 18.57 1.48 -3.86
CA GLY A 274 17.36 1.98 -3.20
C GLY A 274 17.68 3.21 -2.35
N ILE A 275 16.79 4.19 -2.38
CA ILE A 275 16.79 5.31 -1.45
C ILE A 275 15.92 4.88 -0.27
N THR A 276 16.50 4.79 0.93
CA THR A 276 15.80 4.28 2.10
C THR A 276 15.26 5.38 3.00
N LYS A 277 15.90 6.55 3.01
CA LYS A 277 15.55 7.63 3.92
C LYS A 277 16.05 8.97 3.42
N GLU A 278 15.21 9.98 3.49
CA GLU A 278 15.61 11.38 3.38
C GLU A 278 16.07 11.88 4.74
N ARG A 279 17.21 12.55 4.78
CA ARG A 279 17.75 13.18 5.95
C ARG A 279 17.31 14.64 6.05
N SER A 280 17.42 15.22 7.24
CA SER A 280 17.02 16.61 7.51
C SER A 280 17.79 17.65 6.69
N ASP A 281 18.95 17.31 6.16
CA ASP A 281 19.76 18.13 5.29
C ASP A 281 19.40 18.00 3.79
N GLY A 282 18.35 17.22 3.46
CA GLY A 282 17.93 16.92 2.11
C GLY A 282 18.78 15.86 1.39
N SER A 283 19.76 15.27 2.07
CA SER A 283 20.50 14.11 1.55
C SER A 283 19.73 12.82 1.75
N TYR A 284 20.09 11.80 0.95
CA TYR A 284 19.46 10.48 1.03
C TYR A 284 20.39 9.44 1.65
N GLU A 285 19.81 8.57 2.46
CA GLU A 285 20.47 7.35 2.89
C GLU A 285 20.26 6.29 1.82
N GLN A 286 21.36 5.88 1.19
CA GLN A 286 21.34 4.87 0.14
C GLN A 286 21.51 3.48 0.76
N ASN A 287 20.65 2.56 0.36
CA ASN A 287 20.83 1.16 0.71
C ASN A 287 21.86 0.54 -0.24
N LYS A 288 23.03 0.18 0.28
CA LYS A 288 24.11 -0.47 -0.47
C LYS A 288 23.88 -1.96 -0.76
N ILE A 289 22.77 -2.49 -0.33
CA ILE A 289 22.28 -3.81 -0.72
C ILE A 289 21.28 -3.61 -1.85
N PHE A 290 21.54 -4.13 -3.04
CA PHE A 290 20.57 -3.98 -4.13
C PHE A 290 20.13 -5.30 -4.70
N SER A 291 18.87 -5.34 -5.06
CA SER A 291 18.30 -6.44 -5.83
C SER A 291 18.59 -6.25 -7.31
N ILE A 292 18.67 -7.36 -8.03
CA ILE A 292 18.91 -7.34 -9.47
C ILE A 292 17.79 -6.62 -10.24
N SER A 293 16.54 -6.67 -9.75
CA SER A 293 15.38 -6.21 -10.53
C SER A 293 14.14 -5.82 -9.72
N TRP A 294 14.16 -5.94 -8.39
CA TRP A 294 12.91 -5.72 -7.63
C TRP A 294 12.58 -4.24 -7.41
N THR A 295 13.41 -3.51 -6.69
CA THR A 295 13.19 -2.10 -6.37
C THR A 295 14.26 -1.19 -6.96
N ASN A 296 15.32 -1.76 -7.47
CA ASN A 296 16.48 -1.09 -8.02
C ASN A 296 17.11 -1.96 -9.14
N GLY A 297 18.36 -1.79 -9.46
CA GLY A 297 18.98 -2.53 -10.56
C GLY A 297 18.24 -2.35 -11.90
N LEU A 298 17.81 -3.44 -12.53
CA LEU A 298 17.14 -3.39 -13.84
C LEU A 298 15.78 -2.69 -13.82
N SER A 299 15.07 -2.69 -12.68
CA SER A 299 13.79 -2.00 -12.55
C SER A 299 13.94 -0.47 -12.61
N ALA A 300 15.10 0.07 -12.28
CA ALA A 300 15.46 1.47 -12.47
C ALA A 300 16.15 1.69 -13.82
N ALA A 301 17.14 0.87 -14.17
CA ALA A 301 17.98 1.04 -15.36
C ALA A 301 17.17 1.00 -16.67
N VAL A 302 16.25 0.05 -16.82
CA VAL A 302 15.52 -0.11 -18.10
C VAL A 302 14.52 1.01 -18.36
N PRO A 303 13.70 1.49 -17.40
CA PRO A 303 12.92 2.72 -17.59
C PRO A 303 13.78 3.96 -17.85
N CYS A 304 14.92 4.13 -17.14
CA CYS A 304 15.87 5.21 -17.41
C CYS A 304 16.43 5.14 -18.84
N LEU A 305 16.77 3.94 -19.33
CA LEU A 305 17.20 3.76 -20.71
C LEU A 305 16.12 4.14 -21.73
N GLN A 306 14.85 3.80 -21.44
CA GLN A 306 13.72 4.19 -22.29
C GLN A 306 13.50 5.70 -22.30
N ALA A 307 13.58 6.35 -21.14
CA ALA A 307 13.49 7.80 -21.01
C ALA A 307 14.65 8.48 -21.76
N ALA A 308 15.87 8.06 -21.53
CA ALA A 308 17.07 8.58 -22.20
C ALA A 308 16.97 8.47 -23.73
N HIS A 309 16.38 7.39 -24.24
CA HIS A 309 16.17 7.23 -25.68
C HIS A 309 15.18 8.27 -26.24
N ARG A 310 14.11 8.56 -25.50
CA ARG A 310 13.10 9.56 -25.89
C ARG A 310 13.62 10.99 -25.79
N LEU A 311 14.40 11.28 -24.75
CA LEU A 311 14.93 12.59 -24.41
C LEU A 311 16.23 12.92 -25.16
N GLY A 312 16.90 11.92 -25.73
CA GLY A 312 18.24 12.09 -26.30
C GLY A 312 19.36 12.25 -25.25
N ASP A 313 19.07 11.96 -23.96
CA ASP A 313 20.00 12.16 -22.85
C ASP A 313 21.11 11.09 -22.84
N LYS A 314 22.35 11.53 -23.07
CA LYS A 314 23.52 10.64 -23.12
C LYS A 314 23.99 10.20 -21.73
N THR A 315 23.83 11.02 -20.70
CA THR A 315 24.27 10.73 -19.33
C THR A 315 23.39 9.66 -18.70
N ILE A 316 22.07 9.86 -18.71
CA ILE A 316 21.11 8.85 -18.23
C ILE A 316 21.28 7.55 -19.01
N ARG A 317 21.50 7.64 -20.31
CA ARG A 317 21.75 6.47 -21.16
C ARG A 317 22.99 5.70 -20.76
N ALA A 318 24.10 6.40 -20.52
CA ALA A 318 25.37 5.75 -20.14
C ALA A 318 25.25 5.04 -18.80
N ALA A 319 24.66 5.67 -17.79
CA ALA A 319 24.41 5.07 -16.48
C ALA A 319 23.53 3.83 -16.58
N ALA A 320 22.41 3.93 -17.30
CA ALA A 320 21.47 2.83 -17.48
C ALA A 320 22.13 1.62 -18.19
N LEU A 321 22.90 1.86 -19.23
CA LEU A 321 23.63 0.81 -19.95
C LEU A 321 24.72 0.18 -19.07
N ALA A 322 25.46 0.98 -18.31
CA ALA A 322 26.50 0.46 -17.43
C ALA A 322 25.88 -0.46 -16.34
N CYS A 323 24.71 -0.13 -15.81
CA CYS A 323 24.00 -1.00 -14.88
C CYS A 323 23.55 -2.31 -15.55
N ILE A 324 22.92 -2.23 -16.71
CA ILE A 324 22.46 -3.42 -17.45
C ILE A 324 23.64 -4.33 -17.78
N ASP A 325 24.73 -3.77 -18.30
CA ASP A 325 25.92 -4.52 -18.66
C ASP A 325 26.59 -5.17 -17.44
N ASN A 326 26.68 -4.45 -16.32
CA ASN A 326 27.20 -4.99 -15.06
C ASN A 326 26.39 -6.21 -14.61
N ILE A 327 25.06 -6.09 -14.57
CA ILE A 327 24.19 -7.20 -14.17
C ILE A 327 24.33 -8.39 -15.13
N VAL A 328 24.28 -8.15 -16.42
CA VAL A 328 24.37 -9.21 -17.43
C VAL A 328 25.72 -9.95 -17.40
N GLN A 329 26.81 -9.22 -17.10
CA GLN A 329 28.15 -9.79 -17.13
C GLN A 329 28.53 -10.45 -15.81
N ASN A 330 28.12 -9.90 -14.68
CA ASN A 330 28.69 -10.24 -13.39
C ASN A 330 27.71 -10.94 -12.44
N SER A 331 26.39 -10.91 -12.72
CA SER A 331 25.42 -11.51 -11.79
C SER A 331 25.22 -13.01 -11.97
N LEU A 332 25.72 -13.62 -13.03
CA LEU A 332 25.43 -15.03 -13.33
C LEU A 332 26.12 -15.98 -12.36
N ASP A 333 25.33 -16.86 -11.74
CA ASP A 333 25.87 -18.00 -10.99
C ASP A 333 26.51 -19.00 -11.95
N PRO A 334 27.83 -19.24 -11.86
CA PRO A 334 28.53 -20.12 -12.77
C PRO A 334 28.05 -21.58 -12.68
N ARG A 335 27.41 -21.98 -11.58
CA ARG A 335 26.92 -23.34 -11.37
C ARG A 335 25.70 -23.67 -12.21
N CYS A 336 24.83 -22.68 -12.46
CA CYS A 336 23.55 -22.90 -13.13
C CYS A 336 23.26 -21.92 -14.28
N GLY A 337 24.03 -20.85 -14.40
CA GLY A 337 23.82 -19.80 -15.41
C GLY A 337 22.60 -18.92 -15.17
N LEU A 338 21.99 -18.99 -13.98
CA LEU A 338 20.91 -18.08 -13.56
C LEU A 338 21.53 -16.84 -12.90
N PRO A 339 20.87 -15.68 -13.00
CA PRO A 339 21.37 -14.49 -12.33
C PRO A 339 21.23 -14.59 -10.82
N ASN A 340 22.27 -14.24 -10.08
CA ASN A 340 22.21 -14.00 -8.66
C ASN A 340 21.33 -12.78 -8.36
N GLU A 341 20.60 -12.82 -7.25
CA GLU A 341 19.48 -11.90 -6.99
C GLU A 341 19.87 -10.60 -6.31
N THR A 342 20.95 -10.66 -5.53
CA THR A 342 21.40 -9.54 -4.70
C THR A 342 22.89 -9.31 -4.86
N TRP A 343 23.29 -8.08 -4.61
CA TRP A 343 24.67 -7.68 -4.51
C TRP A 343 24.88 -6.88 -3.22
N ASP A 344 25.97 -7.13 -2.56
CA ASP A 344 26.48 -6.30 -1.47
C ASP A 344 28.01 -6.21 -1.54
N ALA A 345 28.57 -5.21 -0.84
CA ALA A 345 30.01 -4.93 -0.91
C ALA A 345 30.90 -6.04 -0.32
N GLU A 346 30.37 -6.84 0.59
CA GLU A 346 31.12 -7.91 1.26
C GLU A 346 31.13 -9.20 0.45
N ASN A 347 29.98 -9.55 -0.13
CA ASN A 347 29.77 -10.86 -0.76
C ASN A 347 29.70 -10.78 -2.28
N GLY A 348 29.64 -9.58 -2.86
CA GLY A 348 29.39 -9.40 -4.29
C GLY A 348 27.98 -9.92 -4.69
N TRP A 349 27.89 -10.47 -5.90
CA TRP A 349 26.66 -11.08 -6.37
C TRP A 349 26.39 -12.41 -5.69
N SER A 350 25.21 -12.55 -5.08
CA SER A 350 24.80 -13.72 -4.33
C SER A 350 23.31 -14.02 -4.43
N CYS A 351 22.92 -15.26 -4.11
CA CYS A 351 21.52 -15.68 -3.98
C CYS A 351 20.96 -15.45 -2.56
N ARG A 352 21.51 -14.53 -1.83
CA ARG A 352 20.96 -14.13 -0.53
C ARG A 352 19.69 -13.30 -0.76
N GLY A 353 18.52 -13.92 -0.64
CA GLY A 353 17.27 -13.19 -0.56
C GLY A 353 17.29 -12.26 0.65
N TRP A 354 17.37 -10.97 0.44
CA TRP A 354 17.53 -9.97 1.52
C TRP A 354 16.29 -9.74 2.38
N TRP A 355 15.14 -10.21 1.98
CA TRP A 355 13.92 -10.13 2.78
C TRP A 355 13.55 -11.40 3.53
N PHE A 356 14.32 -12.44 3.36
CA PHE A 356 14.04 -13.72 4.01
C PHE A 356 15.15 -14.11 4.99
N ASP A 357 15.66 -13.19 5.78
CA ASP A 357 16.54 -13.39 6.93
C ASP A 357 17.17 -14.81 7.02
N GLY A 358 17.94 -15.20 6.02
CA GLY A 358 18.63 -16.49 5.99
C GLY A 358 17.76 -17.72 5.69
N MET A 359 16.46 -17.59 5.45
CA MET A 359 15.58 -18.74 5.18
C MET A 359 15.87 -19.46 3.86
N TYR A 360 16.55 -18.80 2.91
CA TYR A 360 16.84 -19.34 1.58
C TYR A 360 18.26 -18.98 1.12
N THR A 361 19.26 -19.37 1.88
CA THR A 361 20.63 -19.27 1.44
C THR A 361 20.92 -20.29 0.35
N GLY A 362 21.33 -19.83 -0.82
CA GLY A 362 21.82 -20.67 -1.92
C GLY A 362 20.77 -21.10 -2.96
N GLY A 363 19.59 -20.51 -2.98
CA GLY A 363 18.56 -20.74 -3.99
C GLY A 363 18.24 -19.50 -4.84
N HIS A 364 17.69 -19.71 -6.04
CA HIS A 364 17.20 -18.64 -6.91
C HIS A 364 15.69 -18.45 -6.76
N SER A 365 15.25 -17.19 -6.64
CA SER A 365 13.82 -16.85 -6.66
C SER A 365 13.28 -16.87 -8.09
N GLY A 366 12.29 -17.71 -8.35
CA GLY A 366 11.63 -17.74 -9.67
C GLY A 366 11.05 -16.39 -10.05
N TYR A 367 10.61 -15.58 -9.06
CA TYR A 367 10.10 -14.22 -9.26
C TYR A 367 11.21 -13.28 -9.77
N LEU A 368 12.32 -13.17 -9.05
CA LEU A 368 13.42 -12.25 -9.42
C LEU A 368 14.10 -12.64 -10.72
N VAL A 369 14.32 -13.93 -10.95
CA VAL A 369 14.85 -14.43 -12.23
C VAL A 369 13.91 -14.09 -13.39
N GLY A 370 12.60 -14.33 -13.23
CA GLY A 370 11.60 -14.00 -14.23
C GLY A 370 11.52 -12.50 -14.53
N GLN A 371 11.55 -11.67 -13.48
CA GLN A 371 11.56 -10.22 -13.62
C GLN A 371 12.85 -9.71 -14.29
N THR A 372 13.98 -10.27 -13.95
CA THR A 372 15.27 -9.99 -14.60
C THR A 372 15.21 -10.26 -16.09
N LEU A 373 14.74 -11.43 -16.48
CA LEU A 373 14.59 -11.80 -17.90
C LEU A 373 13.61 -10.86 -18.62
N TYR A 374 12.53 -10.49 -17.98
CA TYR A 374 11.57 -9.51 -18.54
C TYR A 374 12.24 -8.18 -18.85
N TYR A 375 12.99 -7.61 -17.90
CA TYR A 375 13.68 -6.34 -18.11
C TYR A 375 14.79 -6.43 -19.15
N ILE A 376 15.58 -7.51 -19.17
CA ILE A 376 16.61 -7.72 -20.18
C ILE A 376 16.00 -7.79 -21.60
N LEU A 377 14.91 -8.55 -21.77
CA LEU A 377 14.20 -8.63 -23.05
C LEU A 377 13.59 -7.28 -23.46
N LYS A 378 13.09 -6.51 -22.48
CA LYS A 378 12.56 -5.18 -22.72
C LYS A 378 13.65 -4.21 -23.18
N ALA A 379 14.84 -4.24 -22.56
CA ALA A 379 16.00 -3.46 -22.98
C ALA A 379 16.47 -3.85 -24.40
N TYR A 380 16.51 -5.15 -24.70
CA TYR A 380 16.90 -5.65 -26.02
C TYR A 380 15.97 -5.21 -27.15
N ARG A 381 14.69 -4.96 -26.85
CA ARG A 381 13.71 -4.50 -27.85
C ARG A 381 13.84 -3.00 -28.19
N LEU A 382 14.65 -2.25 -27.46
CA LEU A 382 14.85 -0.82 -27.78
C LEU A 382 15.65 -0.65 -29.09
N PRO A 383 15.20 0.18 -30.04
CA PRO A 383 15.66 0.14 -31.44
C PRO A 383 17.15 0.37 -31.70
N ARG A 384 17.87 0.94 -30.75
CA ARG A 384 19.30 1.30 -30.93
C ARG A 384 20.27 0.58 -30.01
N HIS A 385 19.82 -0.47 -29.31
CA HIS A 385 20.65 -1.18 -28.34
C HIS A 385 20.55 -2.69 -28.51
N ARG A 386 21.29 -3.20 -29.48
CA ARG A 386 21.60 -4.62 -29.61
C ARG A 386 23.08 -4.82 -29.28
N PRO A 387 23.52 -4.75 -28.03
CA PRO A 387 24.86 -5.19 -27.74
C PRO A 387 24.95 -6.68 -28.09
N PRO A 388 25.99 -7.11 -28.79
CA PRO A 388 26.16 -8.51 -29.21
C PRO A 388 26.07 -9.51 -28.05
N ARG A 389 26.30 -9.06 -26.81
CA ARG A 389 26.26 -9.87 -25.60
C ARG A 389 24.85 -10.12 -25.05
N LEU A 390 23.92 -9.17 -25.15
CA LEU A 390 22.50 -9.39 -24.81
C LEU A 390 21.86 -10.44 -25.73
N ALA A 391 22.24 -10.45 -26.98
CA ALA A 391 21.78 -11.46 -27.94
C ALA A 391 22.16 -12.88 -27.52
N ARG A 392 23.30 -13.09 -26.87
CA ARG A 392 23.76 -14.42 -26.40
C ARG A 392 22.99 -14.94 -25.20
N LEU A 393 22.55 -14.03 -24.29
CA LEU A 393 21.69 -14.40 -23.17
C LEU A 393 20.26 -14.77 -23.60
N CYS A 394 19.72 -14.04 -24.60
CA CYS A 394 18.40 -14.33 -25.17
C CYS A 394 18.41 -15.54 -26.12
N ALA A 395 19.55 -15.84 -26.74
CA ALA A 395 19.66 -16.92 -27.71
C ALA A 395 19.84 -18.33 -27.09
N GLY A 396 19.90 -18.42 -25.75
CA GLY A 396 20.03 -19.70 -25.02
C GLY A 396 20.98 -20.66 -25.73
N ARG A 397 21.91 -21.31 -25.12
CA ARG A 397 22.83 -22.30 -25.72
C ARG A 397 22.09 -23.29 -26.62
N GLY A 398 21.84 -22.91 -27.87
CA GLY A 398 21.09 -23.67 -28.85
C GLY A 398 21.75 -23.72 -30.22
N ALA A 399 23.09 -23.69 -30.26
CA ALA A 399 23.81 -23.91 -31.52
C ALA A 399 25.06 -24.76 -31.28
N THR A 400 24.88 -26.00 -30.89
CA THR A 400 25.79 -27.06 -31.31
C THR A 400 25.20 -27.69 -32.57
N ALA A 401 25.98 -27.65 -33.64
CA ALA A 401 25.64 -28.21 -34.92
C ALA A 401 25.23 -29.70 -34.80
N GLY A 402 24.07 -30.01 -35.32
CA GLY A 402 23.57 -31.39 -35.39
C GLY A 402 22.13 -31.36 -35.87
N GLY A 403 21.90 -31.59 -37.17
CA GLY A 403 20.55 -31.63 -37.77
C GLY A 403 19.70 -32.70 -37.11
N GLY A 404 18.67 -32.23 -36.40
CA GLY A 404 17.62 -33.06 -35.84
C GLY A 404 16.44 -32.17 -35.49
N THR A 405 15.31 -32.45 -36.07
CA THR A 405 14.00 -31.81 -35.79
C THR A 405 13.69 -31.81 -34.29
N GLN A 406 13.97 -30.71 -33.60
CA GLN A 406 13.62 -30.58 -32.19
C GLN A 406 12.13 -30.22 -32.07
N ARG A 407 11.34 -31.17 -31.60
CA ARG A 407 9.99 -30.91 -31.04
C ARG A 407 10.11 -29.84 -29.96
N ARG A 408 9.35 -28.75 -30.10
CA ARG A 408 9.16 -27.73 -29.05
C ARG A 408 8.68 -28.42 -27.78
N ARG A 409 9.57 -28.60 -26.82
CA ARG A 409 9.20 -29.03 -25.47
C ARG A 409 8.57 -27.84 -24.77
N ARG A 410 7.26 -27.91 -24.54
CA ARG A 410 6.58 -26.99 -23.62
C ARG A 410 7.17 -27.20 -22.23
N VAL A 411 7.60 -26.10 -21.59
CA VAL A 411 7.94 -26.11 -20.16
C VAL A 411 6.63 -26.30 -19.41
N PRO A 412 6.43 -27.40 -18.68
CA PRO A 412 5.20 -27.58 -17.93
C PRO A 412 5.23 -26.63 -16.73
N VAL A 413 4.28 -25.70 -16.69
CA VAL A 413 3.95 -24.92 -15.49
C VAL A 413 2.95 -25.77 -14.72
N TYR A 414 3.35 -26.29 -13.58
CA TYR A 414 2.46 -27.03 -12.70
C TYR A 414 1.82 -26.08 -11.69
N PRO A 415 0.50 -26.11 -11.50
CA PRO A 415 -0.14 -25.36 -10.43
C PRO A 415 0.26 -25.93 -9.07
N VAL A 416 0.36 -25.05 -8.09
CA VAL A 416 0.61 -25.42 -6.70
C VAL A 416 -0.58 -26.25 -6.21
N GLY A 417 -0.36 -27.52 -5.97
CA GLY A 417 -1.39 -28.40 -5.44
C GLY A 417 -1.76 -28.06 -3.99
N ALA A 418 -3.01 -28.21 -3.65
CA ALA A 418 -3.60 -27.90 -2.34
C ALA A 418 -2.95 -28.62 -1.12
N ASN A 419 -1.98 -29.50 -1.34
CA ASN A 419 -1.42 -30.39 -0.30
C ASN A 419 -0.01 -30.03 0.17
N GLY A 420 0.48 -28.84 -0.09
CA GLY A 420 1.71 -28.32 0.53
C GLY A 420 3.00 -29.11 0.23
N ARG A 421 3.03 -29.92 -0.81
CA ARG A 421 4.25 -30.63 -1.23
C ARG A 421 5.14 -29.72 -2.08
N ARG A 422 6.44 -29.77 -1.83
CA ARG A 422 7.47 -29.03 -2.58
C ARG A 422 7.40 -29.39 -4.06
N VAL A 423 7.21 -28.38 -4.92
CA VAL A 423 7.30 -28.54 -6.38
C VAL A 423 8.74 -28.28 -6.79
N GLY A 424 9.38 -29.27 -7.34
CA GLY A 424 10.71 -29.13 -7.91
C GLY A 424 10.63 -29.00 -9.44
N ILE A 425 11.19 -27.95 -9.99
CA ILE A 425 11.39 -27.83 -11.45
C ILE A 425 12.74 -28.50 -11.76
N ARG A 426 12.73 -29.54 -12.60
CA ARG A 426 13.96 -30.19 -13.09
C ARG A 426 14.35 -29.57 -14.42
N PHE A 427 15.50 -28.95 -14.44
CA PHE A 427 16.23 -28.72 -15.69
C PHE A 427 17.14 -29.92 -15.96
N PRO A 428 17.48 -30.22 -17.21
CA PRO A 428 18.42 -31.30 -17.51
C PRO A 428 19.72 -31.08 -16.75
N GLY A 429 19.97 -31.92 -15.75
CA GLY A 429 21.17 -31.90 -14.90
C GLY A 429 21.05 -31.18 -13.55
N GLN A 430 19.90 -30.51 -13.20
CA GLN A 430 19.82 -29.76 -11.95
C GLN A 430 18.39 -29.74 -11.35
N ARG A 431 18.32 -29.58 -10.04
CA ARG A 431 17.08 -29.50 -9.25
C ARG A 431 16.92 -28.09 -8.67
N LEU A 432 16.00 -27.32 -9.22
CA LEU A 432 15.59 -26.06 -8.63
C LEU A 432 14.57 -26.36 -7.52
N VAL A 433 14.86 -25.98 -6.28
CA VAL A 433 13.94 -26.10 -5.16
C VAL A 433 13.28 -24.74 -4.97
N LEU A 434 12.02 -24.64 -5.35
CA LEU A 434 11.21 -23.47 -5.02
C LEU A 434 10.74 -23.65 -3.58
N GLY A 435 11.21 -22.81 -2.68
CA GLY A 435 10.76 -22.74 -1.30
C GLY A 435 9.32 -22.19 -1.18
N ARG A 436 8.65 -22.52 -0.08
CA ARG A 436 7.28 -22.11 0.25
C ARG A 436 7.08 -20.61 0.28
#